data_ecab17273215bab00220df257f91e231
#
_entry.id   ecab17273215bab00220df257f91e231
#
_cell.length_a   1.000
_cell.length_b   1.000
_cell.length_c   1.000
_cell.angle_alpha   90.00
_cell.angle_beta   90.00
_cell.angle_gamma   90.00
#
_symmetry.space_group_name_H-M   'P 1'
#
loop_
_entity.id
_entity.type
_entity.pdbx_description
1 polymer ?
#
loop_
_entity_poly.entity_id
_entity_poly.type
_entity_poly.pdbx_seq_one_letter_code
_entity_poly.pdbx_strand_id
1 'polypeptide(L)'
;MGFDPVDTGALGHEVAQARFNRLYREQGRAILAYALRRVAAPEDAADVLAETFLVAWRRFAEVPVDDGALLWLYAVAGNLIANQRRAERRRTRLGARLAETLRTEIATHEAPRGEAAEILRAMGELDAEDRELLMLVSWEGLAPGEAARVLGISALAARSRLHRARRRLKGLLREREMAGAGEALDMEEAR
;
A
#
# COMPACT_ATOMS: atom_id res chain seq x y z
N MET A 1 58.18 3.65 12.09
CA MET A 1 57.18 4.27 11.20
C MET A 1 55.99 3.31 11.25
N GLY A 2 55.08 3.53 12.21
CA GLY A 2 53.92 2.69 12.41
C GLY A 2 52.86 3.04 11.36
N PHE A 3 52.40 2.05 10.61
CA PHE A 3 51.20 2.13 9.80
C PHE A 3 50.04 1.83 10.73
N ASP A 4 49.30 2.87 11.16
CA ASP A 4 48.02 2.69 11.81
C ASP A 4 47.07 2.00 10.81
N PRO A 5 46.44 0.86 11.17
CA PRO A 5 45.38 0.30 10.35
C PRO A 5 44.19 1.25 10.47
N VAL A 6 43.95 2.04 9.42
CA VAL A 6 42.72 2.83 9.25
C VAL A 6 41.56 1.87 9.49
N ASP A 7 40.74 2.20 10.48
CA ASP A 7 39.57 1.40 10.90
C ASP A 7 38.59 1.23 9.74
N THR A 8 38.79 0.16 8.97
CA THR A 8 37.98 -0.21 7.79
C THR A 8 36.50 -0.40 8.17
N GLY A 9 36.21 -0.64 9.44
CA GLY A 9 34.85 -0.77 9.98
C GLY A 9 34.13 0.56 10.08
N ALA A 10 34.82 1.62 10.52
CA ALA A 10 34.22 2.96 10.66
C ALA A 10 33.91 3.58 9.29
N LEU A 11 34.85 3.50 8.33
CA LEU A 11 34.65 3.97 6.96
C LEU A 11 33.52 3.20 6.25
N GLY A 12 33.42 1.89 6.47
CA GLY A 12 32.32 1.07 5.94
C GLY A 12 30.96 1.48 6.50
N HIS A 13 30.90 1.83 7.79
CA HIS A 13 29.69 2.31 8.43
C HIS A 13 29.25 3.69 7.94
N GLU A 14 30.18 4.63 7.79
CA GLU A 14 29.89 5.98 7.25
C GLU A 14 29.37 5.93 5.82
N VAL A 15 29.95 5.11 4.96
CA VAL A 15 29.49 4.90 3.57
C VAL A 15 28.10 4.29 3.55
N ALA A 16 27.84 3.28 4.39
CA ALA A 16 26.52 2.66 4.50
C ALA A 16 25.47 3.66 4.99
N GLN A 17 25.81 4.47 5.98
CA GLN A 17 24.92 5.50 6.51
C GLN A 17 24.63 6.61 5.49
N ALA A 18 25.63 7.07 4.77
CA ALA A 18 25.47 8.07 3.70
C ALA A 18 24.52 7.55 2.59
N ARG A 19 24.71 6.30 2.17
CA ARG A 19 23.83 5.64 1.19
C ARG A 19 22.41 5.46 1.72
N PHE A 20 22.24 5.06 2.98
CA PHE A 20 20.94 4.91 3.62
C PHE A 20 20.21 6.26 3.72
N ASN A 21 20.91 7.32 4.14
CA ASN A 21 20.34 8.66 4.22
C ASN A 21 19.89 9.18 2.84
N ARG A 22 20.61 8.84 1.79
CA ARG A 22 20.21 9.14 0.42
C ARG A 22 18.94 8.36 0.06
N LEU A 23 18.90 7.06 0.28
CA LEU A 23 17.75 6.21 0.03
C LEU A 23 16.49 6.75 0.73
N TYR A 24 16.61 7.14 2.01
CA TYR A 24 15.49 7.72 2.75
C TYR A 24 15.00 9.03 2.13
N ARG A 25 15.91 9.95 1.77
CA ARG A 25 15.56 11.23 1.16
C ARG A 25 14.90 11.07 -0.21
N GLU A 26 15.37 10.13 -1.01
CA GLU A 26 14.85 9.90 -2.36
C GLU A 26 13.51 9.14 -2.34
N GLN A 27 13.34 8.15 -1.48
CA GLN A 27 12.22 7.22 -1.53
C GLN A 27 11.20 7.38 -0.39
N GLY A 28 11.55 8.08 0.69
CA GLY A 28 10.70 8.19 1.87
C GLY A 28 9.33 8.77 1.56
N ARG A 29 9.26 9.80 0.69
CA ARG A 29 7.98 10.39 0.28
C ARG A 29 7.10 9.40 -0.51
N ALA A 30 7.68 8.61 -1.38
CA ALA A 30 6.96 7.60 -2.15
C ALA A 30 6.38 6.50 -1.23
N ILE A 31 7.18 6.02 -0.26
CA ILE A 31 6.73 5.02 0.71
C ILE A 31 5.66 5.58 1.64
N LEU A 32 5.78 6.81 2.12
CA LEU A 32 4.73 7.44 2.93
C LEU A 32 3.42 7.56 2.13
N ALA A 33 3.47 8.05 0.91
CA ALA A 33 2.31 8.17 0.04
C ALA A 33 1.67 6.80 -0.27
N TYR A 34 2.50 5.77 -0.45
CA TYR A 34 2.06 4.38 -0.61
C TYR A 34 1.30 3.89 0.63
N ALA A 35 1.84 4.13 1.83
CA ALA A 35 1.23 3.73 3.09
C ALA A 35 -0.10 4.47 3.34
N LEU A 36 -0.13 5.82 3.18
CA LEU A 36 -1.33 6.65 3.37
C LEU A 36 -2.53 6.18 2.54
N ARG A 37 -2.29 5.62 1.35
CA ARG A 37 -3.37 5.08 0.51
C ARG A 37 -3.88 3.70 0.96
N ARG A 38 -3.24 3.07 1.93
CA ARG A 38 -3.48 1.66 2.31
C ARG A 38 -3.86 1.45 3.77
N VAL A 39 -3.59 2.40 4.63
CA VAL A 39 -3.95 2.36 6.05
C VAL A 39 -5.06 3.36 6.36
N ALA A 40 -5.73 3.18 7.50
CA ALA A 40 -6.87 4.03 7.86
C ALA A 40 -6.43 5.35 8.52
N ALA A 41 -5.38 5.31 9.35
CA ALA A 41 -4.90 6.47 10.08
C ALA A 41 -3.53 6.95 9.56
N PRO A 42 -3.27 8.27 9.50
CA PRO A 42 -1.97 8.80 9.09
C PRO A 42 -0.82 8.35 9.99
N GLU A 43 -1.11 8.12 11.27
CA GLU A 43 -0.16 7.63 12.26
C GLU A 43 0.34 6.22 11.86
N ASP A 44 -0.57 5.34 11.43
CA ASP A 44 -0.21 4.01 10.93
C ASP A 44 0.68 4.10 9.68
N ALA A 45 0.48 5.10 8.83
CA ALA A 45 1.33 5.30 7.66
C ALA A 45 2.74 5.75 8.04
N ALA A 46 2.88 6.58 9.08
CA ALA A 46 4.17 6.98 9.62
C ALA A 46 4.91 5.78 10.24
N ASP A 47 4.19 4.91 10.94
CA ASP A 47 4.75 3.67 11.50
C ASP A 47 5.21 2.71 10.39
N VAL A 48 4.41 2.52 9.34
CA VAL A 48 4.81 1.71 8.17
C VAL A 48 6.06 2.28 7.50
N LEU A 49 6.15 3.61 7.34
CA LEU A 49 7.35 4.26 6.82
C LEU A 49 8.57 3.94 7.69
N ALA A 50 8.47 4.19 9.01
CA ALA A 50 9.56 3.98 9.95
C ALA A 50 10.01 2.51 9.96
N GLU A 51 9.08 1.56 10.06
CA GLU A 51 9.38 0.13 10.04
C GLU A 51 9.99 -0.32 8.70
N THR A 52 9.50 0.21 7.56
CA THR A 52 10.06 -0.11 6.24
C THR A 52 11.53 0.26 6.17
N PHE A 53 11.90 1.46 6.63
CA PHE A 53 13.29 1.90 6.63
C PHE A 53 14.12 1.23 7.71
N LEU A 54 13.53 0.82 8.83
CA LEU A 54 14.22 0.00 9.83
C LEU A 54 14.56 -1.40 9.27
N VAL A 55 13.66 -2.01 8.53
CA VAL A 55 13.94 -3.27 7.80
C VAL A 55 15.02 -3.03 6.75
N ALA A 56 14.95 -1.93 5.99
CA ALA A 56 15.96 -1.58 5.00
C ALA A 56 17.36 -1.39 5.64
N TRP A 57 17.44 -0.78 6.82
CA TRP A 57 18.70 -0.66 7.56
C TRP A 57 19.25 -2.01 8.00
N ARG A 58 18.40 -2.84 8.61
CA ARG A 58 18.79 -4.18 9.09
C ARG A 58 19.22 -5.13 7.97
N ARG A 59 18.62 -4.96 6.79
CA ARG A 59 18.87 -5.81 5.61
C ARG A 59 19.55 -5.02 4.49
N PHE A 60 20.41 -4.06 4.85
CA PHE A 60 20.94 -3.07 3.91
C PHE A 60 21.71 -3.68 2.74
N ALA A 61 22.37 -4.81 2.94
CA ALA A 61 23.06 -5.56 1.90
C ALA A 61 22.11 -6.13 0.83
N GLU A 62 20.83 -6.32 1.16
CA GLU A 62 19.82 -6.85 0.24
C GLU A 62 19.10 -5.74 -0.56
N VAL A 63 19.23 -4.49 -0.12
CA VAL A 63 18.61 -3.35 -0.81
C VAL A 63 19.35 -3.10 -2.13
N PRO A 64 18.66 -3.22 -3.30
CA PRO A 64 19.27 -2.94 -4.59
C PRO A 64 19.89 -1.53 -4.65
N VAL A 65 20.95 -1.37 -5.45
CA VAL A 65 21.63 -0.07 -5.61
C VAL A 65 21.06 0.77 -6.76
N ASP A 66 20.17 0.20 -7.54
CA ASP A 66 19.55 0.74 -8.74
C ASP A 66 18.04 1.06 -8.52
N ASP A 67 17.31 1.24 -9.61
CA ASP A 67 15.85 1.46 -9.63
C ASP A 67 15.04 0.36 -8.94
N GLY A 68 15.66 -0.80 -8.66
CA GLY A 68 15.07 -1.88 -7.87
C GLY A 68 14.85 -1.54 -6.39
N ALA A 69 15.56 -0.53 -5.85
CA ALA A 69 15.45 -0.15 -4.45
C ALA A 69 14.02 0.25 -4.06
N LEU A 70 13.35 1.06 -4.87
CA LEU A 70 11.97 1.46 -4.63
C LEU A 70 11.00 0.27 -4.66
N LEU A 71 11.17 -0.63 -5.62
CA LEU A 71 10.32 -1.84 -5.72
C LEU A 71 10.52 -2.75 -4.50
N TRP A 72 11.75 -2.87 -4.03
CA TRP A 72 12.07 -3.62 -2.81
C TRP A 72 11.41 -3.00 -1.58
N LEU A 73 11.46 -1.67 -1.43
CA LEU A 73 10.81 -0.93 -0.35
C LEU A 73 9.27 -1.08 -0.41
N TYR A 74 8.66 -1.04 -1.58
CA TYR A 74 7.22 -1.32 -1.74
C TYR A 74 6.85 -2.74 -1.31
N ALA A 75 7.68 -3.73 -1.63
CA ALA A 75 7.45 -5.11 -1.19
C ALA A 75 7.53 -5.23 0.34
N VAL A 76 8.48 -4.55 0.98
CA VAL A 76 8.58 -4.53 2.45
C VAL A 76 7.37 -3.83 3.07
N ALA A 77 7.03 -2.62 2.61
CA ALA A 77 5.88 -1.86 3.11
C ALA A 77 4.56 -2.63 2.94
N GLY A 78 4.35 -3.25 1.79
CA GLY A 78 3.18 -4.09 1.52
C GLY A 78 3.07 -5.28 2.48
N ASN A 79 4.18 -5.94 2.77
CA ASN A 79 4.23 -7.03 3.74
C ASN A 79 3.92 -6.57 5.17
N LEU A 80 4.42 -5.40 5.59
CA LEU A 80 4.13 -4.81 6.89
C LEU A 80 2.63 -4.51 7.03
N ILE A 81 2.04 -3.83 6.05
CA ILE A 81 0.59 -3.52 6.02
C ILE A 81 -0.24 -4.81 6.03
N ALA A 82 0.13 -5.81 5.24
CA ALA A 82 -0.56 -7.10 5.23
C ALA A 82 -0.49 -7.82 6.58
N ASN A 83 0.64 -7.72 7.28
CA ASN A 83 0.82 -8.25 8.63
C ASN A 83 -0.05 -7.54 9.66
N GLN A 84 -0.09 -6.19 9.64
CA GLN A 84 -0.94 -5.38 10.50
C GLN A 84 -2.42 -5.75 10.31
N ARG A 85 -2.91 -5.78 9.07
CA ARG A 85 -4.29 -6.20 8.75
C ARG A 85 -4.62 -7.61 9.23
N ARG A 86 -3.67 -8.55 9.13
CA ARG A 86 -3.86 -9.91 9.66
C ARG A 86 -3.95 -9.92 11.17
N ALA A 87 -3.13 -9.13 11.86
CA ALA A 87 -3.15 -8.99 13.31
C ALA A 87 -4.46 -8.37 13.80
N GLU A 88 -4.94 -7.31 13.15
CA GLU A 88 -6.23 -6.67 13.44
C GLU A 88 -7.40 -7.63 13.25
N ARG A 89 -7.47 -8.34 12.11
CA ARG A 89 -8.51 -9.34 11.87
C ARG A 89 -8.51 -10.44 12.93
N ARG A 90 -7.35 -10.86 13.44
CA ARG A 90 -7.27 -11.83 14.54
C ARG A 90 -7.78 -11.22 15.85
N ARG A 91 -7.41 -9.97 16.17
CA ARG A 91 -7.92 -9.26 17.35
C ARG A 91 -9.43 -9.05 17.26
N THR A 92 -9.95 -8.62 16.11
CA THR A 92 -11.37 -8.41 15.87
C THR A 92 -12.16 -9.71 15.95
N ARG A 93 -11.64 -10.83 15.44
CA ARG A 93 -12.28 -12.15 15.60
C ARG A 93 -12.30 -12.62 17.06
N LEU A 94 -11.29 -12.29 17.84
CA LEU A 94 -11.24 -12.56 19.28
C LEU A 94 -12.13 -11.57 20.05
N GLY A 95 -12.12 -10.29 19.66
CA GLY A 95 -12.92 -9.22 20.26
C GLY A 95 -14.39 -9.25 19.82
N ALA A 96 -14.72 -9.73 18.60
CA ALA A 96 -16.11 -9.85 18.16
C ALA A 96 -16.93 -10.85 18.99
N ARG A 97 -16.26 -11.78 19.67
CA ARG A 97 -16.91 -12.62 20.71
C ARG A 97 -17.19 -11.85 22.01
N LEU A 98 -16.55 -10.72 22.21
CA LEU A 98 -16.67 -9.86 23.42
C LEU A 98 -17.32 -8.50 23.14
N ALA A 99 -17.35 -8.02 21.91
CA ALA A 99 -17.69 -6.64 21.53
C ALA A 99 -18.98 -6.51 20.71
N GLU A 100 -19.88 -7.48 20.77
CA GLU A 100 -21.26 -7.30 20.27
C GLU A 100 -22.01 -6.19 21.04
N THR A 101 -21.40 -5.68 22.11
CA THR A 101 -21.97 -4.69 23.02
C THR A 101 -21.47 -3.26 22.84
N LEU A 102 -20.39 -3.01 22.09
CA LEU A 102 -19.76 -1.67 21.99
C LEU A 102 -19.31 -1.36 20.56
N ARG A 103 -20.26 -1.18 19.65
CA ARG A 103 -20.02 -0.55 18.35
C ARG A 103 -20.44 0.91 18.43
N THR A 104 -19.49 1.80 18.59
CA THR A 104 -19.70 3.21 18.25
C THR A 104 -18.38 3.82 17.79
N GLU A 105 -18.38 4.14 16.50
CA GLU A 105 -17.74 5.30 15.87
C GLU A 105 -16.28 5.61 16.19
N ILE A 106 -15.36 5.38 15.24
CA ILE A 106 -14.36 6.37 14.84
C ILE A 106 -13.98 6.09 13.37
N ALA A 107 -14.55 6.86 12.45
CA ALA A 107 -14.06 7.02 11.09
C ALA A 107 -14.15 8.52 10.77
N THR A 108 -13.09 9.25 11.08
CA THR A 108 -12.98 10.66 10.70
C THR A 108 -11.72 10.86 9.85
N HIS A 109 -11.80 10.42 8.62
CA HIS A 109 -11.12 11.08 7.51
C HIS A 109 -12.22 11.60 6.60
N GLU A 110 -12.08 12.83 6.10
CA GLU A 110 -13.00 13.34 5.07
C GLU A 110 -13.01 12.33 3.92
N ALA A 111 -14.07 11.53 3.89
CA ALA A 111 -14.26 10.57 2.83
C ALA A 111 -14.32 11.32 1.50
N PRO A 112 -13.58 10.91 0.47
CA PRO A 112 -13.69 11.50 -0.85
C PRO A 112 -15.16 11.54 -1.26
N ARG A 113 -15.59 12.64 -1.87
CA ARG A 113 -16.97 12.85 -2.32
C ARG A 113 -17.02 12.72 -3.84
N GLY A 114 -18.19 12.41 -4.39
CA GLY A 114 -18.41 12.28 -5.83
C GLY A 114 -17.72 11.05 -6.44
N GLU A 115 -17.29 11.17 -7.68
CA GLU A 115 -16.71 10.09 -8.49
C GLU A 115 -15.53 9.38 -7.80
N ALA A 116 -14.66 10.15 -7.13
CA ALA A 116 -13.53 9.57 -6.41
C ALA A 116 -13.97 8.63 -5.28
N ALA A 117 -15.05 8.96 -4.58
CA ALA A 117 -15.63 8.10 -3.54
C ALA A 117 -16.20 6.80 -4.12
N GLU A 118 -16.81 6.89 -5.28
CA GLU A 118 -17.39 5.72 -5.97
C GLU A 118 -16.29 4.77 -6.43
N ILE A 119 -15.22 5.30 -7.02
CA ILE A 119 -14.04 4.51 -7.41
C ILE A 119 -13.45 3.80 -6.20
N LEU A 120 -13.26 4.50 -5.07
CA LEU A 120 -12.71 3.89 -3.85
C LEU A 120 -13.63 2.82 -3.26
N ARG A 121 -14.95 3.04 -3.29
CA ARG A 121 -15.93 2.02 -2.86
C ARG A 121 -15.90 0.80 -3.77
N ALA A 122 -15.90 0.98 -5.09
CA ALA A 122 -15.81 -0.10 -6.06
C ALA A 122 -14.48 -0.86 -5.94
N MET A 123 -13.37 -0.16 -5.71
CA MET A 123 -12.08 -0.80 -5.41
C MET A 123 -12.15 -1.60 -4.08
N GLY A 124 -12.94 -1.15 -3.11
CA GLY A 124 -13.18 -1.87 -1.86
C GLY A 124 -13.78 -3.27 -2.06
N GLU A 125 -14.55 -3.48 -3.12
CA GLU A 125 -15.20 -4.74 -3.45
C GLU A 125 -14.32 -5.72 -4.24
N LEU A 126 -13.15 -5.26 -4.71
CA LEU A 126 -12.18 -6.16 -5.34
C LEU A 126 -11.47 -7.02 -4.29
N ASP A 127 -11.01 -8.19 -4.72
CA ASP A 127 -10.09 -8.99 -3.92
C ASP A 127 -8.84 -8.18 -3.55
N ALA A 128 -8.30 -8.40 -2.36
CA ALA A 128 -7.20 -7.60 -1.82
C ALA A 128 -5.96 -7.60 -2.73
N GLU A 129 -5.66 -8.74 -3.35
CA GLU A 129 -4.51 -8.88 -4.27
C GLU A 129 -4.75 -8.15 -5.60
N ASP A 130 -5.96 -8.19 -6.14
CA ASP A 130 -6.33 -7.51 -7.38
C ASP A 130 -6.38 -6.00 -7.17
N ARG A 131 -6.89 -5.56 -6.01
CA ARG A 131 -6.87 -4.15 -5.59
C ARG A 131 -5.44 -3.64 -5.47
N GLU A 132 -4.56 -4.38 -4.79
CA GLU A 132 -3.17 -4.00 -4.61
C GLU A 132 -2.44 -3.87 -5.95
N LEU A 133 -2.65 -4.81 -6.86
CA LEU A 133 -2.08 -4.77 -8.20
C LEU A 133 -2.55 -3.53 -8.99
N LEU A 134 -3.84 -3.19 -8.91
CA LEU A 134 -4.38 -1.97 -9.52
C LEU A 134 -3.75 -0.71 -8.93
N MET A 135 -3.60 -0.65 -7.61
CA MET A 135 -3.00 0.49 -6.92
C MET A 135 -1.54 0.69 -7.33
N LEU A 136 -0.74 -0.39 -7.37
CA LEU A 136 0.66 -0.34 -7.80
C LEU A 136 0.81 0.21 -9.23
N VAL A 137 -0.07 -0.20 -10.14
CA VAL A 137 0.00 0.26 -11.54
C VAL A 137 -0.58 1.65 -11.72
N SER A 138 -1.72 1.98 -11.08
CA SER A 138 -2.44 3.22 -11.35
C SER A 138 -1.98 4.40 -10.50
N TRP A 139 -1.53 4.16 -9.27
CA TRP A 139 -1.12 5.24 -8.34
C TRP A 139 0.38 5.32 -8.12
N GLU A 140 1.07 4.16 -8.08
CA GLU A 140 2.53 4.17 -7.98
C GLU A 140 3.21 4.25 -9.37
N GLY A 141 2.44 4.15 -10.46
CA GLY A 141 2.95 4.27 -11.82
C GLY A 141 3.82 3.10 -12.28
N LEU A 142 3.76 1.97 -11.59
CA LEU A 142 4.59 0.82 -11.92
C LEU A 142 4.14 0.13 -13.20
N ALA A 143 5.09 -0.30 -14.03
CA ALA A 143 4.79 -1.23 -15.10
C ALA A 143 4.27 -2.56 -14.53
N PRO A 144 3.40 -3.31 -15.25
CA PRO A 144 2.86 -4.59 -14.75
C PRO A 144 3.92 -5.60 -14.34
N GLY A 145 5.09 -5.60 -14.97
CA GLY A 145 6.23 -6.44 -14.60
C GLY A 145 6.91 -6.02 -13.30
N GLU A 146 6.94 -4.74 -13.01
CA GLU A 146 7.46 -4.19 -11.74
C GLU A 146 6.51 -4.48 -10.59
N ALA A 147 5.21 -4.25 -10.78
CA ALA A 147 4.19 -4.64 -9.82
C ALA A 147 4.21 -6.14 -9.53
N ALA A 148 4.48 -6.98 -10.54
CA ALA A 148 4.67 -8.41 -10.36
C ALA A 148 5.84 -8.73 -9.41
N ARG A 149 6.98 -8.01 -9.56
CA ARG A 149 8.14 -8.16 -8.66
C ARG A 149 7.80 -7.76 -7.23
N VAL A 150 7.09 -6.65 -7.04
CA VAL A 150 6.64 -6.20 -5.72
C VAL A 150 5.74 -7.26 -5.04
N LEU A 151 4.84 -7.88 -5.81
CA LEU A 151 3.88 -8.86 -5.30
C LEU A 151 4.41 -10.30 -5.25
N GLY A 152 5.62 -10.55 -5.74
CA GLY A 152 6.21 -11.89 -5.79
C GLY A 152 5.46 -12.86 -6.72
N ILE A 153 4.84 -12.37 -7.79
CA ILE A 153 4.11 -13.16 -8.79
C ILE A 153 4.78 -13.08 -10.17
N SER A 154 4.42 -13.99 -11.09
CA SER A 154 4.94 -13.92 -12.45
C SER A 154 4.35 -12.73 -13.22
N ALA A 155 5.12 -12.17 -14.16
CA ALA A 155 4.65 -11.09 -15.03
C ALA A 155 3.42 -11.48 -15.88
N LEU A 156 3.29 -12.75 -16.23
CA LEU A 156 2.11 -13.27 -16.92
C LEU A 156 0.88 -13.25 -16.00
N ALA A 157 1.04 -13.72 -14.76
CA ALA A 157 -0.02 -13.68 -13.76
C ALA A 157 -0.47 -12.24 -13.46
N ALA A 158 0.46 -11.31 -13.32
CA ALA A 158 0.15 -9.90 -13.10
C ALA A 158 -0.66 -9.30 -14.26
N ARG A 159 -0.26 -9.54 -15.52
CA ARG A 159 -1.03 -9.05 -16.68
C ARG A 159 -2.44 -9.63 -16.73
N SER A 160 -2.58 -10.94 -16.53
CA SER A 160 -3.89 -11.60 -16.53
C SER A 160 -4.79 -11.10 -15.39
N ARG A 161 -4.24 -10.97 -14.16
CA ARG A 161 -4.97 -10.43 -13.01
C ARG A 161 -5.38 -8.98 -13.24
N LEU A 162 -4.48 -8.13 -13.73
CA LEU A 162 -4.74 -6.73 -14.00
C LEU A 162 -5.88 -6.54 -15.02
N HIS A 163 -5.90 -7.38 -16.06
CA HIS A 163 -6.99 -7.37 -17.04
C HIS A 163 -8.35 -7.71 -16.38
N ARG A 164 -8.40 -8.76 -15.56
CA ARG A 164 -9.63 -9.16 -14.84
C ARG A 164 -10.06 -8.10 -13.82
N ALA A 165 -9.12 -7.58 -13.03
CA ALA A 165 -9.39 -6.56 -12.02
C ALA A 165 -9.97 -5.28 -12.65
N ARG A 166 -9.41 -4.81 -13.77
CA ARG A 166 -9.94 -3.66 -14.53
C ARG A 166 -11.33 -3.92 -15.06
N ARG A 167 -11.57 -5.11 -15.62
CA ARG A 167 -12.89 -5.49 -16.11
C ARG A 167 -13.93 -5.53 -14.99
N ARG A 168 -13.59 -6.11 -13.84
CA ARG A 168 -14.47 -6.18 -12.67
C ARG A 168 -14.76 -4.78 -12.12
N LEU A 169 -13.73 -3.94 -11.95
CA LEU A 169 -13.90 -2.56 -11.49
C LEU A 169 -14.85 -1.78 -12.41
N LYS A 170 -14.66 -1.90 -13.72
CA LYS A 170 -15.55 -1.26 -14.69
C LYS A 170 -17.00 -1.76 -14.59
N GLY A 171 -17.22 -3.04 -14.30
CA GLY A 171 -18.54 -3.61 -14.05
C GLY A 171 -19.19 -2.97 -12.81
N LEU A 172 -18.45 -2.96 -11.68
CA LEU A 172 -18.94 -2.39 -10.44
C LEU A 172 -19.30 -0.90 -10.55
N LEU A 173 -18.51 -0.11 -11.28
CA LEU A 173 -18.80 1.31 -11.52
C LEU A 173 -20.08 1.49 -12.34
N ARG A 174 -20.29 0.70 -13.42
CA ARG A 174 -21.51 0.76 -14.23
C ARG A 174 -22.78 0.36 -13.45
N GLU A 175 -22.68 -0.68 -12.62
CA GLU A 175 -23.80 -1.12 -11.78
C GLU A 175 -24.23 0.00 -10.83
N ARG A 176 -23.27 0.75 -10.28
CA ARG A 176 -23.53 1.89 -9.38
C ARG A 176 -24.11 3.11 -10.11
N GLU A 177 -23.59 3.42 -11.30
CA GLU A 177 -24.16 4.48 -12.16
C GLU A 177 -25.63 4.19 -12.48
N MET A 178 -25.97 2.95 -12.83
CA MET A 178 -27.34 2.53 -13.10
C MET A 178 -28.23 2.58 -11.86
N ALA A 179 -27.72 2.16 -10.70
CA ALA A 179 -28.47 2.23 -9.44
C ALA A 179 -28.76 3.68 -9.02
N GLY A 180 -27.79 4.56 -9.12
CA GLY A 180 -27.96 5.99 -8.82
C GLY A 180 -28.90 6.71 -9.79
N ALA A 181 -28.91 6.32 -11.06
CA ALA A 181 -29.86 6.84 -12.03
C ALA A 181 -31.31 6.37 -11.75
N GLY A 182 -31.49 5.14 -11.27
CA GLY A 182 -32.81 4.61 -10.87
C GLY A 182 -33.38 5.34 -9.66
N GLU A 183 -32.55 5.54 -8.62
CA GLU A 183 -32.98 6.29 -7.43
C GLU A 183 -33.36 7.75 -7.73
N ALA A 184 -32.65 8.38 -8.68
CA ALA A 184 -32.98 9.75 -9.11
C ALA A 184 -34.33 9.84 -9.83
N LEU A 185 -34.68 8.87 -10.66
CA LEU A 185 -35.98 8.78 -11.35
C LEU A 185 -37.14 8.52 -10.38
N ASP A 186 -36.96 7.59 -9.44
CA ASP A 186 -37.98 7.29 -8.41
C ASP A 186 -38.24 8.50 -7.50
N MET A 187 -37.24 9.33 -7.20
CA MET A 187 -37.42 10.55 -6.43
C MET A 187 -38.13 11.66 -7.22
N GLU A 188 -38.01 11.68 -8.55
CA GLU A 188 -38.68 12.66 -9.41
C GLU A 188 -40.15 12.29 -9.64
N GLU A 189 -40.49 11.00 -9.73
CA GLU A 189 -41.88 10.52 -9.81
C GLU A 189 -42.66 10.69 -8.47
N ALA A 190 -41.95 10.71 -7.35
CA ALA A 190 -42.56 10.87 -6.03
C ALA A 190 -42.85 12.35 -5.63
N ARG A 191 -42.56 13.32 -6.50
CA ARG A 191 -42.66 14.76 -6.24
C ARG A 191 -43.82 15.42 -6.95
#